data_e3ee7feb78779d85c3238e6b17d0e11b
#
_entry.id   e3ee7feb78779d85c3238e6b17d0e11b
#
_cell.length_a   1.000
_cell.length_b   1.000
_cell.length_c   1.000
_cell.angle_alpha   90.00
_cell.angle_beta   90.00
_cell.angle_gamma   90.00
#
_symmetry.space_group_name_H-M   'P 1'
#
loop_
_entity.id
_entity.type
_entity.pdbx_description
1 polymer ?
#
loop_
_entity_poly.entity_id
_entity_poly.type
_entity_poly.pdbx_seq_one_letter_code
_entity_poly.pdbx_strand_id
1 'polypeptide(L)'
;MDKKLYEERRKRMTDVASGIIPDRVPVCGLMETYAFAYAGTTVQDANKSILKHITSYGKIYNDIYYDCVFTPQMSHALELSWGLGSDVFFVSDDGVTVQHKEYCPMTEEDYEGLAKDPVLWIIDEFLPRKYPAYNQSNDKQQKAFIGSLKPFLKFALTRKCFKVIPAFLNII
;
A
#
# COMPACT_ATOMS: atom_id res chain seq x y z
N MET A 1 1.01 6.67 24.66
CA MET A 1 -0.18 5.96 24.16
C MET A 1 -0.93 5.39 25.37
N ASP A 2 -2.23 5.62 25.46
CA ASP A 2 -3.05 5.07 26.53
C ASP A 2 -3.25 3.54 26.27
N LYS A 3 -2.61 2.74 27.13
CA LYS A 3 -2.64 1.27 27.02
C LYS A 3 -4.06 0.71 27.19
N LYS A 4 -4.86 1.31 28.07
CA LYS A 4 -6.25 0.88 28.29
C LYS A 4 -7.10 1.09 27.04
N LEU A 5 -7.02 2.27 26.43
CA LEU A 5 -7.73 2.59 25.20
C LEU A 5 -7.30 1.69 24.04
N TYR A 6 -6.02 1.35 23.95
CA TYR A 6 -5.53 0.41 22.94
C TYR A 6 -6.16 -0.97 23.12
N GLU A 7 -6.18 -1.52 24.34
CA GLU A 7 -6.75 -2.84 24.59
C GLU A 7 -8.28 -2.87 24.34
N GLU A 8 -9.00 -1.82 24.68
CA GLU A 8 -10.43 -1.69 24.38
C GLU A 8 -10.69 -1.72 22.87
N ARG A 9 -9.91 -0.96 22.10
CA ARG A 9 -10.00 -0.91 20.64
C ARG A 9 -9.65 -2.27 20.02
N ARG A 10 -8.55 -2.87 20.47
CA ARG A 10 -8.09 -4.18 20.00
C ARG A 10 -9.14 -5.25 20.27
N LYS A 11 -9.68 -5.28 21.50
CA LYS A 11 -10.73 -6.22 21.88
C LYS A 11 -11.94 -6.10 20.96
N ARG A 12 -12.43 -4.89 20.72
CA ARG A 12 -13.59 -4.61 19.86
C ARG A 12 -13.39 -5.14 18.44
N MET A 13 -12.22 -4.91 17.85
CA MET A 13 -11.86 -5.43 16.52
C MET A 13 -11.77 -6.96 16.51
N THR A 14 -11.18 -7.56 17.56
CA THR A 14 -11.05 -9.01 17.68
C THR A 14 -12.40 -9.68 17.85
N ASP A 15 -13.29 -9.11 18.67
CA ASP A 15 -14.65 -9.63 18.90
C ASP A 15 -15.40 -9.73 17.56
N VAL A 16 -15.41 -8.65 16.76
CA VAL A 16 -16.06 -8.67 15.43
C VAL A 16 -15.43 -9.70 14.50
N ALA A 17 -14.12 -9.79 14.44
CA ALA A 17 -13.42 -10.76 13.59
C ALA A 17 -13.71 -12.21 14.01
N SER A 18 -14.07 -12.43 15.27
CA SER A 18 -14.45 -13.73 15.85
C SER A 18 -15.95 -14.01 15.84
N GLY A 19 -16.78 -13.13 15.25
CA GLY A 19 -18.23 -13.25 15.25
C GLY A 19 -18.88 -12.96 16.61
N ILE A 20 -18.16 -12.33 17.54
CA ILE A 20 -18.68 -11.92 18.85
C ILE A 20 -19.23 -10.49 18.71
N ILE A 21 -20.41 -10.25 19.30
CA ILE A 21 -21.02 -8.91 19.31
C ILE A 21 -20.20 -8.02 20.27
N PRO A 22 -19.56 -6.94 19.78
CA PRO A 22 -18.82 -6.02 20.63
C PRO A 22 -19.76 -5.08 21.39
N ASP A 23 -19.20 -4.27 22.30
CA ASP A 23 -19.93 -3.22 23.03
C ASP A 23 -20.56 -2.16 22.12
N ARG A 24 -19.99 -1.93 20.94
CA ARG A 24 -20.52 -1.09 19.86
C ARG A 24 -19.86 -1.46 18.52
N VAL A 25 -20.42 -0.97 17.43
CA VAL A 25 -19.82 -1.11 16.10
C VAL A 25 -18.45 -0.40 16.07
N PRO A 26 -17.37 -1.10 15.69
CA PRO A 26 -16.06 -0.47 15.55
C PRO A 26 -16.04 0.49 14.36
N VAL A 27 -15.35 1.62 14.55
CA VAL A 27 -15.14 2.62 13.51
C VAL A 27 -13.74 2.46 12.94
N CYS A 28 -13.65 2.15 11.65
CA CYS A 28 -12.38 2.02 10.94
C CYS A 28 -12.13 3.25 10.08
N GLY A 29 -10.99 3.92 10.28
CA GLY A 29 -10.57 5.06 9.48
C GLY A 29 -9.86 4.61 8.22
N LEU A 30 -10.39 4.96 7.06
CA LEU A 30 -9.70 4.89 5.77
C LEU A 30 -9.58 6.31 5.23
N MET A 31 -8.41 6.91 5.45
CA MET A 31 -8.12 8.26 4.99
C MET A 31 -7.14 8.19 3.83
N GLU A 32 -7.61 8.55 2.69
CA GLU A 32 -6.82 8.73 1.48
C GLU A 32 -6.17 10.13 1.48
N THR A 33 -6.17 10.82 0.37
CA THR A 33 -5.59 12.15 0.22
C THR A 33 -6.20 13.23 1.12
N TYR A 34 -7.41 13.00 1.65
CA TYR A 34 -8.08 13.96 2.54
C TYR A 34 -7.26 14.26 3.81
N ALA A 35 -6.45 13.31 4.29
CA ALA A 35 -5.57 13.54 5.43
C ALA A 35 -4.60 14.71 5.22
N PHE A 36 -4.14 14.93 3.99
CA PHE A 36 -3.25 16.05 3.64
C PHE A 36 -4.00 17.37 3.68
N ALA A 37 -5.18 17.45 3.06
CA ALA A 37 -6.02 18.63 3.11
C ALA A 37 -6.40 18.99 4.56
N TYR A 38 -6.77 18.00 5.36
CA TYR A 38 -7.06 18.18 6.78
C TYR A 38 -5.87 18.71 7.57
N ALA A 39 -4.66 18.32 7.23
CA ALA A 39 -3.43 18.81 7.84
C ALA A 39 -2.95 20.16 7.28
N GLY A 40 -3.64 20.72 6.28
CA GLY A 40 -3.27 21.99 5.65
C GLY A 40 -2.10 21.86 4.66
N THR A 41 -1.92 20.70 4.05
CA THR A 41 -0.90 20.46 3.02
C THR A 41 -1.52 19.83 1.77
N THR A 42 -0.73 19.63 0.74
CA THR A 42 -1.14 18.99 -0.51
C THR A 42 -0.54 17.59 -0.63
N VAL A 43 -1.12 16.75 -1.51
CA VAL A 43 -0.53 15.45 -1.88
C VAL A 43 0.87 15.65 -2.45
N GLN A 44 1.03 16.65 -3.31
CA GLN A 44 2.31 16.95 -3.94
C GLN A 44 3.41 17.29 -2.92
N ASP A 45 3.08 18.06 -1.88
CA ASP A 45 4.05 18.42 -0.85
C ASP A 45 4.32 17.27 0.13
N ALA A 46 3.30 16.47 0.43
CA ALA A 46 3.45 15.28 1.26
C ALA A 46 4.33 14.23 0.60
N ASN A 47 4.23 14.04 -0.71
CA ASN A 47 5.07 13.10 -1.45
C ASN A 47 6.55 13.50 -1.47
N LYS A 48 6.88 14.79 -1.35
CA LYS A 48 8.26 15.26 -1.25
C LYS A 48 8.89 15.05 0.14
N SER A 49 8.10 14.69 1.14
CA SER A 49 8.57 14.56 2.52
C SER A 49 7.80 13.50 3.29
N ILE A 50 8.47 12.37 3.55
CA ILE A 50 7.90 11.30 4.37
C ILE A 50 7.46 11.78 5.75
N LEU A 51 8.13 12.78 6.32
CA LEU A 51 7.73 13.36 7.60
C LEU A 51 6.39 14.11 7.48
N LYS A 52 6.21 14.93 6.44
CA LYS A 52 4.91 15.60 6.19
C LYS A 52 3.80 14.57 5.96
N HIS A 53 4.10 13.51 5.21
CA HIS A 53 3.17 12.41 4.97
C HIS A 53 2.68 11.80 6.29
N ILE A 54 3.60 11.32 7.12
CA ILE A 54 3.28 10.67 8.40
C ILE A 54 2.58 11.64 9.36
N THR A 55 3.03 12.88 9.48
CA THR A 55 2.43 13.85 10.40
C THR A 55 1.03 14.28 9.97
N SER A 56 0.73 14.32 8.68
CA SER A 56 -0.62 14.61 8.17
C SER A 56 -1.62 13.54 8.61
N TYR A 57 -1.28 12.27 8.43
CA TYR A 57 -2.12 11.18 8.92
C TYR A 57 -2.19 11.15 10.46
N GLY A 58 -1.06 11.39 11.14
CA GLY A 58 -1.02 11.49 12.61
C GLY A 58 -1.98 12.55 13.13
N LYS A 59 -2.08 13.70 12.47
CA LYS A 59 -3.00 14.76 12.86
C LYS A 59 -4.45 14.32 12.83
N ILE A 60 -4.93 13.81 11.70
CA ILE A 60 -6.34 13.41 11.57
C ILE A 60 -6.70 12.24 12.49
N TYR A 61 -5.78 11.29 12.70
CA TYR A 61 -6.02 10.15 13.57
C TYR A 61 -5.97 10.48 15.06
N ASN A 62 -5.34 11.60 15.44
CA ASN A 62 -5.40 12.13 16.80
C ASN A 62 -6.65 12.99 17.03
N ASP A 63 -7.10 13.73 16.03
CA ASP A 63 -8.21 14.66 16.15
C ASP A 63 -9.58 13.97 16.02
N ILE A 64 -9.65 12.84 15.31
CA ILE A 64 -10.88 12.09 15.07
C ILE A 64 -10.74 10.69 15.66
N TYR A 65 -11.78 10.25 16.38
CA TYR A 65 -11.78 8.93 17.01
C TYR A 65 -11.96 7.80 15.98
N TYR A 66 -11.07 6.82 16.04
CA TYR A 66 -11.17 5.55 15.33
C TYR A 66 -10.80 4.39 16.26
N ASP A 67 -11.42 3.23 16.08
CA ASP A 67 -11.01 1.99 16.74
C ASP A 67 -9.82 1.36 16.04
N CYS A 68 -9.78 1.51 14.71
CA CYS A 68 -8.71 1.02 13.86
C CYS A 68 -8.48 2.00 12.71
N VAL A 69 -7.28 2.07 12.21
CA VAL A 69 -6.94 2.85 11.03
C VAL A 69 -6.21 1.95 10.03
N PHE A 70 -6.50 2.12 8.75
CA PHE A 70 -5.70 1.52 7.70
C PHE A 70 -4.42 2.32 7.51
N THR A 71 -3.33 1.59 7.29
CA THR A 71 -2.03 2.24 7.09
C THR A 71 -2.00 2.99 5.77
N PRO A 72 -1.55 4.24 5.76
CA PRO A 72 -1.58 5.10 4.59
C PRO A 72 -0.57 4.73 3.50
N GLN A 73 0.34 3.79 3.77
CA GLN A 73 1.44 3.50 2.87
C GLN A 73 1.02 2.86 1.53
N MET A 74 -0.15 2.23 1.50
CA MET A 74 -0.57 1.47 0.32
C MET A 74 -1.08 2.35 -0.81
N SER A 75 -1.57 3.55 -0.48
CA SER A 75 -2.25 4.41 -1.45
C SER A 75 -1.35 5.46 -2.10
N HIS A 76 -0.14 5.71 -1.58
CA HIS A 76 0.62 6.92 -1.98
C HIS A 76 2.13 6.73 -2.11
N ALA A 77 2.59 5.54 -2.42
CA ALA A 77 3.98 5.32 -2.82
C ALA A 77 4.22 5.78 -4.28
N LEU A 78 3.74 6.98 -4.63
CA LEU A 78 3.87 7.53 -5.97
C LEU A 78 5.33 7.61 -6.41
N GLU A 79 6.20 8.04 -5.50
CA GLU A 79 7.63 8.15 -5.78
C GLU A 79 8.27 6.80 -6.07
N LEU A 80 7.80 5.72 -5.45
CA LEU A 80 8.22 4.37 -5.80
C LEU A 80 7.75 4.00 -7.21
N SER A 81 6.48 4.30 -7.53
CA SER A 81 5.89 4.04 -8.85
C SER A 81 6.64 4.83 -9.94
N TRP A 82 6.87 6.11 -9.71
CA TRP A 82 7.61 6.98 -10.63
C TRP A 82 9.08 6.58 -10.74
N GLY A 83 9.74 6.24 -9.64
CA GLY A 83 11.11 5.74 -9.63
C GLY A 83 11.29 4.43 -10.39
N LEU A 84 10.21 3.64 -10.52
CA LEU A 84 10.15 2.44 -11.36
C LEU A 84 9.69 2.73 -12.81
N GLY A 85 9.50 4.01 -13.15
CA GLY A 85 9.15 4.45 -14.51
C GLY A 85 7.66 4.32 -14.86
N SER A 86 6.80 4.11 -13.87
CA SER A 86 5.34 4.07 -14.11
C SER A 86 4.75 5.46 -13.95
N ASP A 87 3.95 5.89 -14.91
CA ASP A 87 3.16 7.13 -14.90
C ASP A 87 1.65 6.88 -14.78
N VAL A 88 1.28 5.66 -14.41
CA VAL A 88 -0.13 5.27 -14.25
C VAL A 88 -0.82 6.11 -13.20
N PHE A 89 -0.14 6.35 -12.07
CA PHE A 89 -0.63 7.23 -11.04
C PHE A 89 0.03 8.59 -11.13
N PHE A 90 -0.74 9.65 -10.97
CA PHE A 90 -0.26 11.03 -11.00
C PHE A 90 -1.05 11.90 -10.02
N VAL A 91 -0.47 13.03 -9.66
CA VAL A 91 -1.13 14.04 -8.84
C VAL A 91 -1.91 14.98 -9.76
N SER A 92 -3.16 15.30 -9.40
CA SER A 92 -3.96 16.28 -10.11
C SER A 92 -3.26 17.64 -10.21
N ASP A 93 -3.62 18.46 -11.19
CA ASP A 93 -2.99 19.77 -11.44
C ASP A 93 -3.08 20.72 -10.24
N ASP A 94 -4.13 20.58 -9.43
CA ASP A 94 -4.31 21.33 -8.17
C ASP A 94 -3.46 20.78 -7.01
N GLY A 95 -2.79 19.66 -7.21
CA GLY A 95 -1.93 19.03 -6.21
C GLY A 95 -2.65 18.29 -5.06
N VAL A 96 -3.98 18.14 -5.14
CA VAL A 96 -4.83 17.72 -4.01
C VAL A 96 -5.14 16.23 -4.03
N THR A 97 -5.32 15.66 -5.21
CA THR A 97 -5.75 14.27 -5.36
C THR A 97 -4.74 13.42 -6.15
N VAL A 98 -4.72 12.13 -5.86
CA VAL A 98 -4.07 11.13 -6.71
C VAL A 98 -5.08 10.64 -7.73
N GLN A 99 -4.69 10.62 -8.97
CA GLN A 99 -5.46 10.12 -10.09
C GLN A 99 -4.70 9.00 -10.79
N HIS A 100 -5.37 8.26 -11.65
CA HIS A 100 -4.75 7.22 -12.46
C HIS A 100 -5.21 7.31 -13.90
N LYS A 101 -4.32 6.99 -14.81
CA LYS A 101 -4.64 6.77 -16.21
C LYS A 101 -5.27 5.40 -16.37
N GLU A 102 -6.18 5.28 -17.32
CA GLU A 102 -6.59 3.95 -17.75
C GLU A 102 -5.39 3.20 -18.31
N TYR A 103 -5.18 2.00 -17.79
CA TYR A 103 -4.02 1.20 -18.11
C TYR A 103 -4.38 -0.27 -18.15
N CYS A 104 -4.30 -0.87 -19.35
CA CYS A 104 -4.51 -2.29 -19.55
C CYS A 104 -3.21 -2.94 -20.04
N PRO A 105 -2.41 -3.53 -19.15
CA PRO A 105 -1.14 -4.17 -19.52
C PRO A 105 -1.32 -5.58 -20.08
N MET A 106 -2.53 -6.11 -20.11
CA MET A 106 -2.85 -7.46 -20.55
C MET A 106 -3.54 -7.46 -21.92
N THR A 107 -3.25 -8.47 -22.71
CA THR A 107 -3.95 -8.83 -23.94
C THR A 107 -4.67 -10.16 -23.77
N GLU A 108 -5.46 -10.59 -24.77
CA GLU A 108 -6.17 -11.87 -24.70
C GLU A 108 -5.19 -13.06 -24.66
N GLU A 109 -4.05 -12.96 -25.32
CA GLU A 109 -3.01 -14.01 -25.35
C GLU A 109 -2.34 -14.23 -24.00
N ASP A 110 -2.39 -13.25 -23.13
CA ASP A 110 -1.78 -13.32 -21.77
C ASP A 110 -2.51 -14.27 -20.83
N TYR A 111 -3.81 -14.52 -21.07
CA TYR A 111 -4.63 -15.35 -20.17
C TYR A 111 -4.14 -16.79 -20.08
N GLU A 112 -3.58 -17.35 -21.13
CA GLU A 112 -3.03 -18.71 -21.10
C GLU A 112 -1.81 -18.78 -20.17
N GLY A 113 -0.88 -17.85 -20.31
CA GLY A 113 0.31 -17.73 -19.45
C GLY A 113 -0.06 -17.49 -17.99
N LEU A 114 -1.00 -16.56 -17.75
CA LEU A 114 -1.51 -16.25 -16.39
C LEU A 114 -2.17 -17.48 -15.76
N ALA A 115 -2.98 -18.22 -16.49
CA ALA A 115 -3.65 -19.42 -15.99
C ALA A 115 -2.67 -20.56 -15.65
N LYS A 116 -1.57 -20.67 -16.40
CA LYS A 116 -0.55 -21.70 -16.21
C LYS A 116 0.30 -21.45 -14.96
N ASP A 117 0.84 -20.27 -14.79
CA ASP A 117 1.62 -19.86 -13.61
C ASP A 117 1.45 -18.35 -13.34
N PRO A 118 0.43 -17.99 -12.55
CA PRO A 118 0.13 -16.58 -12.29
C PRO A 118 1.26 -15.82 -11.60
N VAL A 119 2.08 -16.49 -10.79
CA VAL A 119 3.19 -15.85 -10.07
C VAL A 119 4.32 -15.50 -11.03
N LEU A 120 4.72 -16.44 -11.87
CA LEU A 120 5.76 -16.19 -12.86
C LEU A 120 5.29 -15.18 -13.90
N TRP A 121 4.06 -15.30 -14.37
CA TRP A 121 3.50 -14.34 -15.33
C TRP A 121 3.49 -12.91 -14.78
N ILE A 122 3.07 -12.70 -13.52
CA ILE A 122 3.12 -11.38 -12.89
C ILE A 122 4.55 -10.84 -12.83
N ILE A 123 5.52 -11.67 -12.44
CA ILE A 123 6.91 -11.26 -12.27
C ILE A 123 7.60 -10.97 -13.59
N ASP A 124 7.39 -11.81 -14.59
CA ASP A 124 8.18 -11.80 -15.82
C ASP A 124 7.51 -11.01 -16.95
N GLU A 125 6.17 -10.85 -16.92
CA GLU A 125 5.41 -10.14 -17.96
C GLU A 125 4.74 -8.87 -17.45
N PHE A 126 3.90 -8.97 -16.41
CA PHE A 126 3.09 -7.83 -15.95
C PHE A 126 3.93 -6.71 -15.33
N LEU A 127 4.83 -7.04 -14.41
CA LEU A 127 5.64 -6.03 -13.71
C LEU A 127 6.58 -5.26 -14.66
N PRO A 128 7.26 -5.91 -15.63
CA PRO A 128 8.05 -5.19 -16.63
C PRO A 128 7.23 -4.24 -17.51
N ARG A 129 5.99 -4.61 -17.83
CA ARG A 129 5.09 -3.74 -18.61
C ARG A 129 4.61 -2.55 -17.78
N LYS A 130 4.25 -2.77 -16.53
CA LYS A 130 3.77 -1.73 -15.62
C LYS A 130 4.87 -0.80 -15.14
N TYR A 131 6.07 -1.31 -14.99
CA TYR A 131 7.25 -0.61 -14.46
C TYR A 131 8.42 -0.74 -15.43
N PRO A 132 8.53 0.14 -16.43
CA PRO A 132 9.57 0.03 -17.47
C PRO A 132 11.00 -0.05 -16.93
N ALA A 133 11.29 0.64 -15.82
CA ALA A 133 12.61 0.58 -15.19
C ALA A 133 12.95 -0.81 -14.63
N TYR A 134 11.95 -1.70 -14.47
CA TYR A 134 12.14 -3.05 -13.95
C TYR A 134 13.13 -3.88 -14.77
N ASN A 135 13.14 -3.69 -16.10
CA ASN A 135 14.05 -4.40 -17.01
C ASN A 135 15.07 -3.50 -17.69
N GLN A 136 14.87 -2.18 -17.73
CA GLN A 136 15.61 -1.26 -18.60
C GLN A 136 16.54 -0.32 -17.86
N SER A 137 16.58 -0.36 -16.53
CA SER A 137 17.45 0.53 -15.78
C SER A 137 18.92 0.26 -16.05
N ASN A 138 19.65 1.31 -16.38
CA ASN A 138 21.12 1.32 -16.45
C ASN A 138 21.77 1.65 -15.10
N ASP A 139 20.99 2.15 -14.14
CA ASP A 139 21.46 2.50 -12.81
C ASP A 139 21.75 1.24 -11.96
N LYS A 140 22.95 1.19 -11.37
CA LYS A 140 23.41 0.05 -10.58
C LYS A 140 22.58 -0.16 -9.31
N GLN A 141 22.14 0.91 -8.67
CA GLN A 141 21.33 0.83 -7.44
C GLN A 141 19.92 0.35 -7.75
N GLN A 142 19.35 0.85 -8.84
CA GLN A 142 18.03 0.43 -9.31
C GLN A 142 18.02 -1.04 -9.75
N LYS A 143 19.08 -1.50 -10.45
CA LYS A 143 19.26 -2.94 -10.78
C LYS A 143 19.37 -3.80 -9.52
N ALA A 144 20.12 -3.36 -8.51
CA ALA A 144 20.25 -4.09 -7.25
C ALA A 144 18.93 -4.13 -6.49
N PHE A 145 18.18 -3.03 -6.46
CA PHE A 145 16.83 -2.97 -5.85
C PHE A 145 15.87 -3.95 -6.55
N ILE A 146 15.79 -3.90 -7.87
CA ILE A 146 14.93 -4.80 -8.67
C ILE A 146 15.35 -6.25 -8.48
N GLY A 147 16.64 -6.53 -8.47
CA GLY A 147 17.18 -7.88 -8.22
C GLY A 147 16.79 -8.44 -6.85
N SER A 148 16.65 -7.59 -5.83
CA SER A 148 16.14 -7.98 -4.51
C SER A 148 14.61 -8.11 -4.47
N LEU A 149 13.91 -7.34 -5.29
CA LEU A 149 12.45 -7.33 -5.33
C LEU A 149 11.87 -8.62 -5.91
N LYS A 150 12.48 -9.20 -6.96
CA LYS A 150 12.02 -10.45 -7.57
C LYS A 150 11.90 -11.61 -6.57
N PRO A 151 12.93 -11.97 -5.78
CA PRO A 151 12.83 -13.02 -4.76
C PRO A 151 11.79 -12.71 -3.69
N PHE A 152 11.70 -11.42 -3.27
CA PHE A 152 10.70 -10.99 -2.31
C PHE A 152 9.28 -11.15 -2.84
N LEU A 153 9.00 -10.71 -4.05
CA LEU A 153 7.68 -10.86 -4.68
C LEU A 153 7.32 -12.33 -4.88
N LYS A 154 8.27 -13.15 -5.33
CA LYS A 154 8.07 -14.59 -5.44
C LYS A 154 7.71 -15.23 -4.10
N PHE A 155 8.37 -14.83 -3.01
CA PHE A 155 8.02 -15.25 -1.66
C PHE A 155 6.64 -14.72 -1.24
N ALA A 156 6.38 -13.42 -1.41
CA ALA A 156 5.15 -12.76 -0.99
C ALA A 156 3.89 -13.27 -1.72
N LEU A 157 4.03 -13.63 -3.00
CA LEU A 157 2.94 -14.15 -3.83
C LEU A 157 2.74 -15.67 -3.71
N THR A 158 3.59 -16.38 -2.99
CA THR A 158 3.44 -17.82 -2.75
C THR A 158 2.68 -18.11 -1.47
N ARG A 159 2.05 -19.30 -1.39
CA ARG A 159 1.37 -19.76 -0.16
C ARG A 159 2.26 -19.77 1.08
N LYS A 160 3.59 -19.72 0.92
CA LYS A 160 4.55 -19.66 2.04
C LYS A 160 4.42 -18.36 2.83
N CYS A 161 4.14 -17.25 2.17
CA CYS A 161 3.91 -15.96 2.84
C CYS A 161 2.73 -16.02 3.81
N PHE A 162 1.61 -16.63 3.40
CA PHE A 162 0.42 -16.74 4.24
C PHE A 162 0.60 -17.61 5.48
N LYS A 163 1.64 -18.47 5.51
CA LYS A 163 1.98 -19.26 6.71
C LYS A 163 2.86 -18.48 7.70
N VAL A 164 3.57 -17.46 7.22
CA VAL A 164 4.49 -16.66 8.03
C VAL A 164 3.81 -15.45 8.65
N ILE A 165 2.82 -14.87 7.98
CA ILE A 165 2.06 -13.71 8.47
C ILE A 165 1.49 -13.89 9.88
N PRO A 166 0.85 -15.03 10.25
CA PRO A 166 0.38 -15.25 11.61
C PRO A 166 1.48 -15.24 12.67
N ALA A 167 2.71 -15.68 12.31
CA ALA A 167 3.84 -15.66 13.23
C ALA A 167 4.35 -14.22 13.49
N PHE A 168 4.27 -13.34 12.50
CA PHE A 168 4.62 -11.93 12.67
C PHE A 168 3.58 -11.15 13.48
N LEU A 169 2.30 -11.48 13.35
CA LEU A 169 1.23 -10.83 14.11
C LEU A 169 1.23 -11.19 15.60
N ASN A 170 1.91 -12.28 15.99
CA ASN A 170 2.08 -12.66 17.40
C ASN A 170 3.31 -11.99 18.07
N ILE A 171 4.09 -11.18 17.33
CA ILE A 171 5.31 -10.51 17.84
C ILE A 171 5.05 -9.02 18.11
N ILE A 172 3.90 -8.47 17.69
CA ILE A 172 3.48 -7.09 17.92
C ILE A 172 2.38 -7.08 18.98
#